data_4c49cbd4605cbef2e02f52b4f46a14c8
#
_entry.id   4c49cbd4605cbef2e02f52b4f46a14c8
#
_cell.length_a   1.000
_cell.length_b   1.000
_cell.length_c   1.000
_cell.angle_alpha   90.00
_cell.angle_beta   90.00
_cell.angle_gamma   90.00
#
_symmetry.space_group_name_H-M   'P 1'
#
loop_
_entity.id
_entity.type
_entity.pdbx_description
1 polymer ?
#
loop_
_entity_poly.entity_id
_entity_poly.type
_entity_poly.pdbx_seq_one_letter_code
_entity_poly.pdbx_strand_id
1 'polypeptide(L)'
;MERAVREATGGPLVLDVRGRPGPPPLRYVRARDGGPPTLHQGDRPLTRALPQTSSGGTPISLRSHGDGCCRELRLRRLPGHRSPLPPLRAASMRTPDADWRHRCARWLEDTPHGPLHDGRWSLTARASFAPGIWTEDFVRDWPDTVLELLCGGGWHGVLPLRPLSPPDAPRVKAYRKHARDGLLAPVLLWWVSFLDGWLILDGHDRAVAALAEGAEPACTVLARLPDEAEWRRTADAVAEGHAERLSRLSEHPAGPGTERQRAALERGYADALATLPYDEAPTRLWPPADDA
;
A
#
# COMPACT_ATOMS: atom_id res chain seq x y z
N MET A 1 -21.39 4.09 13.27
CA MET A 1 -20.61 3.70 12.06
C MET A 1 -21.48 2.76 11.26
N GLU A 2 -21.91 3.18 10.09
CA GLU A 2 -22.78 2.38 9.24
C GLU A 2 -21.89 1.57 8.28
N ARG A 3 -22.02 0.26 8.35
CA ARG A 3 -21.18 -0.70 7.60
C ARG A 3 -21.93 -1.12 6.35
N ALA A 4 -21.58 -0.57 5.20
CA ALA A 4 -21.99 -1.14 3.92
C ALA A 4 -20.90 -2.13 3.46
N VAL A 5 -21.12 -3.41 3.69
CA VAL A 5 -20.27 -4.48 3.17
C VAL A 5 -20.84 -4.90 1.81
N ARG A 6 -20.11 -4.65 0.74
CA ARG A 6 -20.42 -5.19 -0.59
C ARG A 6 -19.42 -6.30 -0.89
N GLU A 7 -19.85 -7.54 -0.88
CA GLU A 7 -19.07 -8.66 -1.39
C GLU A 7 -19.41 -8.92 -2.86
N ALA A 8 -18.40 -8.78 -3.72
CA ALA A 8 -18.41 -9.51 -4.98
C ALA A 8 -17.88 -10.93 -4.66
N THR A 9 -18.56 -11.97 -5.11
CA THR A 9 -18.16 -13.37 -4.89
C THR A 9 -16.70 -13.55 -5.35
N GLY A 10 -15.77 -13.77 -4.38
CA GLY A 10 -14.34 -13.88 -4.66
C GLY A 10 -13.57 -12.55 -4.82
N GLY A 11 -14.23 -11.40 -4.75
CA GLY A 11 -13.64 -10.08 -4.87
C GLY A 11 -13.11 -9.48 -3.55
N PRO A 12 -12.61 -8.22 -3.59
CA PRO A 12 -12.18 -7.49 -2.41
C PRO A 12 -13.36 -7.24 -1.45
N LEU A 13 -13.10 -7.31 -0.15
CA LEU A 13 -14.02 -6.82 0.87
C LEU A 13 -13.93 -5.29 0.88
N VAL A 14 -15.02 -4.59 0.54
CA VAL A 14 -15.07 -3.13 0.53
C VAL A 14 -15.65 -2.62 1.84
N LEU A 15 -14.99 -1.64 2.44
CA LEU A 15 -15.39 -0.95 3.65
C LEU A 15 -15.73 0.50 3.31
N ASP A 16 -16.95 0.93 3.56
CA ASP A 16 -17.34 2.35 3.55
C ASP A 16 -17.18 2.90 4.97
N VAL A 17 -16.08 3.61 5.22
CA VAL A 17 -15.79 4.22 6.52
C VAL A 17 -16.42 5.59 6.59
N ARG A 18 -17.20 5.84 7.64
CA ARG A 18 -17.89 7.13 7.87
C ARG A 18 -17.79 7.56 9.33
N GLY A 19 -17.83 8.87 9.56
CA GLY A 19 -17.77 9.45 10.91
C GLY A 19 -16.36 9.55 11.47
N ARG A 20 -15.35 9.50 10.60
CA ARG A 20 -13.94 9.70 10.91
C ARG A 20 -13.30 10.76 10.00
N PRO A 21 -13.85 12.00 10.00
CA PRO A 21 -13.40 13.04 9.06
C PRO A 21 -12.00 13.56 9.34
N GLY A 22 -11.52 13.40 10.57
CA GLY A 22 -10.21 13.84 11.01
C GLY A 22 -9.06 12.89 10.64
N PRO A 23 -7.83 13.30 10.94
CA PRO A 23 -6.65 12.48 10.67
C PRO A 23 -6.68 11.18 11.48
N PRO A 24 -6.47 10.02 10.84
CA PRO A 24 -6.43 8.75 11.54
C PRO A 24 -5.17 8.66 12.42
N PRO A 25 -5.17 7.75 13.42
CA PRO A 25 -3.99 7.54 14.25
C PRO A 25 -2.74 7.21 13.43
N LEU A 26 -2.82 6.29 12.47
CA LEU A 26 -1.73 6.00 11.56
C LEU A 26 -1.93 6.78 10.26
N ARG A 27 -1.03 7.72 9.96
CA ARG A 27 -1.18 8.63 8.83
C ARG A 27 0.15 9.14 8.30
N TYR A 28 0.17 9.50 7.05
CA TYR A 28 1.25 10.31 6.49
C TYR A 28 0.97 11.79 6.70
N VAL A 29 1.96 12.48 7.22
CA VAL A 29 1.92 13.92 7.49
C VAL A 29 2.79 14.64 6.47
N ARG A 30 2.23 15.67 5.84
CA ARG A 30 2.93 16.52 4.87
C ARG A 30 3.97 17.37 5.59
N ALA A 31 5.16 17.48 5.02
CA ALA A 31 6.17 18.40 5.55
C ALA A 31 5.80 19.88 5.27
N ARG A 32 6.03 20.78 6.22
CA ARG A 32 5.74 22.23 6.07
C ARG A 32 6.61 22.90 5.02
N ASP A 33 7.83 22.45 4.87
CA ASP A 33 8.84 22.95 3.92
C ASP A 33 8.74 22.33 2.53
N GLY A 34 7.69 21.56 2.25
CA GLY A 34 7.52 20.83 1.01
C GLY A 34 8.46 19.63 0.88
N GLY A 35 9.09 19.21 1.96
CA GLY A 35 9.89 17.99 2.05
C GLY A 35 9.04 16.71 1.94
N PRO A 36 9.69 15.53 2.05
CA PRO A 36 9.00 14.25 1.99
C PRO A 36 8.02 14.06 3.15
N PRO A 37 6.86 13.42 2.90
CA PRO A 37 5.91 13.12 3.96
C PRO A 37 6.49 12.12 4.95
N THR A 38 6.11 12.24 6.21
CA THR A 38 6.54 11.35 7.30
C THR A 38 5.35 10.56 7.85
N LEU A 39 5.59 9.28 8.17
CA LEU A 39 4.58 8.42 8.78
C LEU A 39 4.51 8.68 10.28
N HIS A 40 3.30 8.87 10.79
CA HIS A 40 3.01 9.09 12.21
C HIS A 40 2.01 8.07 12.72
N GLN A 41 2.10 7.74 14.01
CA GLN A 41 1.07 6.99 14.74
C GLN A 41 0.71 7.73 16.02
N GLY A 42 -0.47 8.34 16.06
CA GLY A 42 -0.80 9.39 17.02
C GLY A 42 0.13 10.59 16.79
N ASP A 43 0.74 11.07 17.85
CA ASP A 43 1.72 12.18 17.80
C ASP A 43 3.16 11.70 17.61
N ARG A 44 3.36 10.38 17.56
CA ARG A 44 4.69 9.78 17.40
C ARG A 44 5.04 9.61 15.93
N PRO A 45 6.15 10.20 15.45
CA PRO A 45 6.67 9.87 14.14
C PRO A 45 7.25 8.45 14.12
N LEU A 46 6.92 7.70 13.08
CA LEU A 46 7.49 6.38 12.77
C LEU A 46 8.56 6.45 11.68
N THR A 47 8.57 7.53 10.91
CA THR A 47 9.64 7.85 9.98
C THR A 47 10.05 9.31 10.12
N ARG A 48 11.31 9.61 9.81
CA ARG A 48 11.84 10.95 9.71
C ARG A 48 12.43 11.16 8.33
N ALA A 49 12.07 12.25 7.68
CA ALA A 49 12.77 12.70 6.50
C ALA A 49 14.19 13.12 6.84
N LEU A 50 15.14 12.78 6.00
CA LEU A 50 16.53 13.20 6.12
C LEU A 50 16.86 14.18 5.00
N PRO A 51 17.78 15.14 5.23
CA PRO A 51 18.29 15.98 4.16
C PRO A 51 18.88 15.14 3.03
N GLN A 52 18.72 15.60 1.81
CA GLN A 52 19.43 15.05 0.66
C GLN A 52 20.92 15.31 0.86
N THR A 53 21.68 14.25 1.02
CA THR A 53 23.14 14.32 1.01
C THR A 53 23.65 13.33 -0.02
N SER A 54 24.57 13.76 -0.83
CA SER A 54 25.17 13.03 -1.95
C SER A 54 26.12 11.91 -1.53
N SER A 55 25.91 11.23 -0.42
CA SER A 55 26.86 10.18 0.00
C SER A 55 26.28 9.08 0.90
N GLY A 56 26.37 7.87 0.44
CA GLY A 56 26.72 6.73 1.29
C GLY A 56 25.62 5.80 1.78
N GLY A 57 24.39 5.86 1.32
CA GLY A 57 23.39 4.82 1.55
C GLY A 57 23.32 3.85 0.36
N THR A 58 22.89 2.62 0.58
CA THR A 58 22.51 1.75 -0.53
C THR A 58 21.18 2.26 -1.08
N PRO A 59 21.15 2.82 -2.29
CA PRO A 59 19.92 3.36 -2.85
C PRO A 59 18.98 2.19 -3.18
N ILE A 60 17.77 2.22 -2.63
CA ILE A 60 16.68 1.36 -3.08
C ILE A 60 15.88 2.19 -4.06
N SER A 61 15.82 1.72 -5.31
CA SER A 61 15.06 2.41 -6.37
C SER A 61 13.57 2.15 -6.18
N LEU A 62 12.80 3.19 -5.88
CA LEU A 62 11.34 3.12 -5.80
C LEU A 62 10.72 3.91 -6.95
N ARG A 63 9.68 3.34 -7.57
CA ARG A 63 8.79 4.10 -8.47
C ARG A 63 7.78 4.87 -7.66
N SER A 64 7.64 6.15 -7.91
CA SER A 64 6.40 6.83 -7.60
C SER A 64 5.61 7.04 -8.89
N HIS A 65 4.36 6.63 -8.90
CA HIS A 65 3.39 7.01 -9.90
C HIS A 65 2.67 8.26 -9.39
N GLY A 66 2.80 9.36 -10.09
CA GLY A 66 2.12 10.62 -9.76
C GLY A 66 2.72 11.80 -10.52
N ASP A 67 1.96 12.85 -10.67
CA ASP A 67 2.22 14.04 -11.47
C ASP A 67 3.60 14.67 -11.21
N GLY A 68 4.57 14.32 -12.04
CA GLY A 68 5.88 14.92 -12.02
C GLY A 68 7.01 14.00 -11.57
N CYS A 69 8.23 14.42 -11.81
CA CYS A 69 9.44 13.73 -11.40
C CYS A 69 9.48 13.58 -9.86
N CYS A 70 9.58 12.35 -9.40
CA CYS A 70 9.62 12.02 -7.98
C CYS A 70 10.84 12.64 -7.35
N ARG A 71 10.64 13.35 -6.26
CA ARG A 71 11.77 13.76 -5.42
C ARG A 71 12.35 12.52 -4.76
N GLU A 72 13.66 12.46 -4.71
CA GLU A 72 14.34 11.46 -3.89
C GLU A 72 13.82 11.53 -2.45
N LEU A 73 13.36 10.40 -1.93
CA LEU A 73 12.93 10.29 -0.55
C LEU A 73 14.03 9.62 0.25
N ARG A 74 14.47 10.27 1.30
CA ARG A 74 15.39 9.67 2.26
C ARG A 74 14.71 9.65 3.62
N LEU A 75 14.41 8.45 4.10
CA LEU A 75 13.62 8.22 5.30
C LEU A 75 14.42 7.41 6.31
N ARG A 76 14.37 7.82 7.57
CA ARG A 76 14.84 7.01 8.69
C ARG A 76 13.65 6.39 9.41
N ARG A 77 13.66 5.08 9.61
CA ARG A 77 12.68 4.40 10.46
C ARG A 77 12.96 4.74 11.92
N LEU A 78 11.90 5.05 12.64
CA LEU A 78 11.92 5.30 14.08
C LEU A 78 11.21 4.15 14.82
N PRO A 79 11.59 3.87 16.07
CA PRO A 79 10.92 2.85 16.87
C PRO A 79 9.54 3.31 17.33
N GLY A 80 8.68 2.35 17.69
CA GLY A 80 7.41 2.65 18.38
C GLY A 80 6.15 2.28 17.62
N HIS A 81 6.26 1.66 16.45
CA HIS A 81 5.09 1.14 15.74
C HIS A 81 4.32 0.14 16.61
N ARG A 82 3.01 0.35 16.71
CA ARG A 82 2.04 -0.53 17.35
C ARG A 82 1.14 -1.14 16.28
N SER A 83 1.01 -2.47 16.33
CA SER A 83 0.10 -3.17 15.42
C SER A 83 -1.35 -2.67 15.61
N PRO A 84 -2.09 -2.44 14.51
CA PRO A 84 -3.51 -2.17 14.60
C PRO A 84 -4.35 -3.42 14.94
N LEU A 85 -3.76 -4.60 14.87
CA LEU A 85 -4.42 -5.85 15.21
C LEU A 85 -4.07 -6.31 16.63
N PRO A 86 -5.00 -6.99 17.32
CA PRO A 86 -4.69 -7.59 18.60
C PRO A 86 -3.67 -8.74 18.44
N PRO A 87 -2.92 -9.09 19.49
CA PRO A 87 -2.02 -10.22 19.45
C PRO A 87 -2.75 -11.51 19.06
N LEU A 88 -2.31 -12.16 18.00
CA LEU A 88 -2.89 -13.42 17.53
C LEU A 88 -2.42 -14.58 18.39
N ARG A 89 -3.38 -15.37 18.87
CA ARG A 89 -3.13 -16.64 19.58
C ARG A 89 -3.10 -17.79 18.57
N ALA A 90 -2.33 -18.83 18.87
CA ALA A 90 -2.26 -20.04 18.05
C ALA A 90 -3.65 -20.66 17.77
N ALA A 91 -4.55 -20.64 18.77
CA ALA A 91 -5.92 -21.11 18.59
C ALA A 91 -6.70 -20.34 17.52
N SER A 92 -6.50 -19.01 17.43
CA SER A 92 -7.15 -18.17 16.43
C SER A 92 -6.67 -18.45 14.99
N MET A 93 -5.45 -18.95 14.84
CA MET A 93 -4.89 -19.34 13.53
C MET A 93 -5.36 -20.71 13.06
N ARG A 94 -5.73 -21.60 14.00
CA ARG A 94 -6.22 -22.95 13.68
C ARG A 94 -7.72 -23.03 13.36
N THR A 95 -8.40 -21.88 13.26
CA THR A 95 -9.81 -21.88 12.86
C THR A 95 -9.89 -22.18 11.35
N PRO A 96 -10.44 -23.33 10.94
CA PRO A 96 -10.67 -23.61 9.53
C PRO A 96 -11.55 -22.52 8.92
N ASP A 97 -11.36 -22.23 7.64
CA ASP A 97 -12.18 -21.29 6.85
C ASP A 97 -12.33 -19.89 7.45
N ALA A 98 -11.35 -19.47 8.23
CA ALA A 98 -11.35 -18.12 8.79
C ALA A 98 -11.26 -17.07 7.68
N ASP A 99 -12.33 -16.30 7.46
CA ASP A 99 -12.23 -15.13 6.60
C ASP A 99 -11.42 -14.04 7.29
N TRP A 100 -10.14 -14.00 6.95
CA TRP A 100 -9.19 -13.05 7.51
C TRP A 100 -9.47 -11.61 7.09
N ARG A 101 -10.10 -11.36 5.95
CA ARG A 101 -10.50 -10.01 5.51
C ARG A 101 -11.52 -9.43 6.48
N HIS A 102 -12.56 -10.19 6.83
CA HIS A 102 -13.57 -9.78 7.79
C HIS A 102 -13.02 -9.63 9.21
N ARG A 103 -12.08 -10.49 9.61
CA ARG A 103 -11.41 -10.35 10.90
C ARG A 103 -10.56 -9.10 10.96
N CYS A 104 -9.74 -8.86 9.94
CA CYS A 104 -8.91 -7.65 9.84
C CYS A 104 -9.78 -6.39 9.79
N ALA A 105 -10.89 -6.39 9.01
CA ALA A 105 -11.83 -5.29 8.94
C ALA A 105 -12.32 -4.88 10.32
N ARG A 106 -12.85 -5.84 11.08
CA ARG A 106 -13.38 -5.62 12.42
C ARG A 106 -12.33 -5.03 13.37
N TRP A 107 -11.12 -5.57 13.37
CA TRP A 107 -10.04 -5.06 14.20
C TRP A 107 -9.57 -3.67 13.77
N LEU A 108 -9.51 -3.40 12.48
CA LEU A 108 -9.15 -2.08 11.94
C LEU A 108 -10.22 -1.01 12.26
N GLU A 109 -11.48 -1.40 12.33
CA GLU A 109 -12.59 -0.53 12.75
C GLU A 109 -12.47 -0.10 14.21
N ASP A 110 -12.02 -0.98 15.10
CA ASP A 110 -12.01 -0.75 16.55
C ASP A 110 -10.67 -0.25 17.09
N THR A 111 -9.61 -0.29 16.26
CA THR A 111 -8.26 0.03 16.72
C THR A 111 -7.98 1.53 16.84
N PRO A 112 -7.29 1.98 17.92
CA PRO A 112 -6.77 3.34 18.00
C PRO A 112 -5.42 3.50 17.28
N HIS A 113 -4.99 2.53 16.47
CA HIS A 113 -3.66 2.49 15.86
C HIS A 113 -3.66 2.33 14.33
N GLY A 114 -4.86 2.32 13.71
CA GLY A 114 -5.03 2.04 12.29
C GLY A 114 -5.04 3.27 11.39
N PRO A 115 -4.98 3.06 10.06
CA PRO A 115 -4.97 4.13 9.07
C PRO A 115 -6.36 4.55 8.58
N LEU A 116 -7.45 3.88 9.02
CA LEU A 116 -8.79 4.13 8.49
C LEU A 116 -9.31 5.52 8.82
N HIS A 117 -9.71 6.25 7.80
CA HIS A 117 -10.44 7.52 7.85
C HIS A 117 -11.63 7.47 6.90
N ASP A 118 -12.49 8.47 6.89
CA ASP A 118 -13.63 8.54 5.99
C ASP A 118 -13.22 8.33 4.53
N GLY A 119 -13.98 7.46 3.86
CA GLY A 119 -13.76 7.04 2.50
C GLY A 119 -13.97 5.55 2.30
N ARG A 120 -13.66 5.10 1.10
CA ARG A 120 -13.77 3.68 0.71
C ARG A 120 -12.42 3.00 0.82
N TRP A 121 -12.44 1.80 1.34
CA TRP A 121 -11.26 0.98 1.54
C TRP A 121 -11.52 -0.45 1.05
N SER A 122 -10.49 -1.12 0.58
CA SER A 122 -10.55 -2.54 0.26
C SER A 122 -9.65 -3.36 1.16
N LEU A 123 -10.08 -4.58 1.44
CA LEU A 123 -9.26 -5.64 2.01
C LEU A 123 -9.27 -6.80 1.03
N THR A 124 -8.11 -7.06 0.42
CA THR A 124 -7.94 -8.11 -0.59
C THR A 124 -7.03 -9.20 -0.05
N ALA A 125 -7.48 -10.45 -0.11
CA ALA A 125 -6.60 -11.59 0.14
C ALA A 125 -5.64 -11.74 -1.04
N ARG A 126 -4.34 -11.85 -0.74
CA ARG A 126 -3.30 -11.99 -1.75
C ARG A 126 -2.34 -13.11 -1.34
N ALA A 127 -2.35 -14.18 -2.12
CA ALA A 127 -1.54 -15.36 -1.87
C ALA A 127 -0.21 -15.34 -2.64
N SER A 128 -0.11 -14.53 -3.70
CA SER A 128 1.09 -14.41 -4.52
C SER A 128 1.34 -12.95 -4.93
N PHE A 129 2.59 -12.64 -5.14
CA PHE A 129 3.08 -11.35 -5.62
C PHE A 129 3.90 -11.54 -6.90
N ALA A 130 4.26 -10.45 -7.55
CA ALA A 130 5.22 -10.53 -8.64
C ALA A 130 6.55 -11.10 -8.11
N PRO A 131 7.31 -11.83 -8.95
CA PRO A 131 8.61 -12.33 -8.56
C PRO A 131 9.51 -11.20 -8.03
N GLY A 132 10.27 -11.47 -6.98
CA GLY A 132 11.17 -10.49 -6.38
C GLY A 132 10.60 -9.75 -5.16
N ILE A 133 9.29 -9.56 -5.06
CA ILE A 133 8.66 -8.77 -3.97
C ILE A 133 9.13 -9.20 -2.57
N TRP A 134 9.19 -10.49 -2.32
CA TRP A 134 9.61 -11.04 -1.02
C TRP A 134 11.08 -11.47 -0.96
N THR A 135 11.84 -11.31 -2.03
CA THR A 135 13.25 -11.69 -2.10
C THR A 135 14.16 -10.51 -2.37
N GLU A 136 13.92 -9.78 -3.45
CA GLU A 136 14.77 -8.66 -3.90
C GLU A 136 14.28 -7.33 -3.36
N ASP A 137 12.96 -7.14 -3.35
CA ASP A 137 12.31 -5.87 -2.99
C ASP A 137 11.81 -5.85 -1.53
N PHE A 138 11.95 -6.94 -0.80
CA PHE A 138 11.66 -6.97 0.63
C PHE A 138 12.81 -6.37 1.44
N VAL A 139 12.56 -5.23 2.03
CA VAL A 139 13.52 -4.55 2.90
C VAL A 139 13.55 -5.26 4.25
N ARG A 140 14.43 -6.24 4.38
CA ARG A 140 14.59 -7.02 5.63
C ARG A 140 15.17 -6.18 6.76
N ASP A 141 16.19 -5.40 6.43
CA ASP A 141 16.82 -4.45 7.34
C ASP A 141 16.96 -3.10 6.64
N TRP A 142 16.54 -2.05 7.33
CA TRP A 142 16.82 -0.70 6.88
C TRP A 142 18.30 -0.43 7.19
N PRO A 143 19.17 -0.31 6.18
CA PRO A 143 20.58 -0.04 6.45
C PRO A 143 20.72 1.18 7.36
N ASP A 144 21.36 1.06 8.49
CA ASP A 144 21.47 2.11 9.51
C ASP A 144 20.15 2.81 9.86
N THR A 145 19.02 2.07 9.76
CA THR A 145 17.64 2.58 9.85
C THR A 145 17.23 3.57 8.74
N VAL A 146 18.02 3.72 7.68
CA VAL A 146 17.77 4.66 6.57
C VAL A 146 17.32 3.91 5.32
N LEU A 147 16.33 4.46 4.63
CA LEU A 147 15.84 4.03 3.33
C LEU A 147 15.97 5.20 2.36
N GLU A 148 16.63 5.00 1.24
CA GLU A 148 16.72 5.96 0.15
C GLU A 148 15.86 5.48 -1.02
N LEU A 149 14.98 6.36 -1.47
CA LEU A 149 14.04 6.11 -2.54
C LEU A 149 14.41 7.00 -3.71
N LEU A 150 14.92 6.40 -4.78
CA LEU A 150 15.34 7.12 -5.99
C LEU A 150 14.26 7.06 -7.06
N CYS A 151 14.12 8.12 -7.82
CA CYS A 151 13.32 8.14 -9.03
C CYS A 151 13.99 7.31 -10.13
N GLY A 152 13.25 6.42 -10.82
CA GLY A 152 13.73 5.82 -12.06
C GLY A 152 13.63 4.32 -12.24
N GLY A 153 13.06 3.60 -11.29
CA GLY A 153 12.83 2.19 -11.49
C GLY A 153 11.58 1.69 -10.85
N GLY A 154 10.81 0.75 -11.19
CA GLY A 154 9.71 0.21 -10.42
C GLY A 154 10.18 -0.62 -9.27
N TRP A 155 9.84 -0.19 -8.11
CA TRP A 155 9.96 -1.01 -6.94
C TRP A 155 8.56 -1.20 -6.35
N HIS A 156 8.15 -2.44 -6.23
CA HIS A 156 6.90 -2.83 -5.60
C HIS A 156 7.22 -3.56 -4.30
N GLY A 157 7.97 -2.93 -3.41
CA GLY A 157 8.52 -3.61 -2.27
C GLY A 157 7.66 -3.60 -1.02
N VAL A 158 8.09 -4.37 -0.04
CA VAL A 158 7.48 -4.48 1.28
C VAL A 158 8.41 -3.90 2.33
N LEU A 159 7.91 -2.93 3.10
CA LEU A 159 8.63 -2.23 4.15
C LEU A 159 8.14 -2.65 5.53
N PRO A 160 9.01 -3.18 6.40
CA PRO A 160 8.66 -3.45 7.79
C PRO A 160 8.69 -2.16 8.63
N LEU A 161 7.64 -1.90 9.41
CA LEU A 161 7.54 -0.75 10.30
C LEU A 161 8.27 -0.94 11.64
N ARG A 162 8.78 -2.13 11.90
CA ARG A 162 9.65 -2.44 13.04
C ARG A 162 10.80 -3.36 12.62
N PRO A 163 11.89 -3.45 13.39
CA PRO A 163 12.93 -4.44 13.13
C PRO A 163 12.35 -5.85 13.05
N LEU A 164 12.84 -6.63 12.10
CA LEU A 164 12.44 -8.02 11.97
C LEU A 164 13.17 -8.89 12.99
N SER A 165 12.46 -9.84 13.59
CA SER A 165 13.08 -10.83 14.45
C SER A 165 13.92 -11.81 13.60
N PRO A 166 15.04 -12.33 14.11
CA PRO A 166 15.78 -13.34 13.41
C PRO A 166 14.97 -14.65 13.25
N PRO A 167 15.23 -15.48 12.23
CA PRO A 167 14.46 -16.70 11.95
C PRO A 167 14.46 -17.72 13.08
N ASP A 168 15.44 -17.66 13.96
CA ASP A 168 15.59 -18.55 15.13
C ASP A 168 14.95 -18.01 16.40
N ALA A 169 14.40 -16.78 16.39
CA ALA A 169 13.68 -16.23 17.54
C ALA A 169 12.52 -17.14 17.97
N PRO A 170 12.26 -17.29 19.28
CA PRO A 170 11.26 -18.24 19.79
C PRO A 170 9.88 -18.07 19.16
N ARG A 171 9.43 -16.82 18.96
CA ARG A 171 8.15 -16.50 18.34
C ARG A 171 8.12 -16.87 16.85
N VAL A 172 9.21 -16.60 16.14
CA VAL A 172 9.33 -16.97 14.73
C VAL A 172 9.32 -18.49 14.57
N LYS A 173 10.07 -19.23 15.41
CA LYS A 173 10.05 -20.70 15.42
C LYS A 173 8.65 -21.27 15.63
N ALA A 174 7.86 -20.68 16.54
CA ALA A 174 6.47 -21.09 16.73
C ALA A 174 5.61 -20.87 15.48
N TYR A 175 5.77 -19.73 14.80
CA TYR A 175 5.07 -19.43 13.54
C TYR A 175 5.54 -20.30 12.37
N ARG A 176 6.81 -20.68 12.29
CA ARG A 176 7.32 -21.60 11.28
C ARG A 176 6.60 -22.95 11.30
N LYS A 177 6.25 -23.47 12.49
CA LYS A 177 5.40 -24.66 12.59
C LYS A 177 4.04 -24.44 11.93
N HIS A 178 3.38 -23.31 12.22
CA HIS A 178 2.09 -22.99 11.58
C HIS A 178 2.23 -22.75 10.05
N ALA A 179 3.36 -22.22 9.59
CA ALA A 179 3.63 -22.06 8.17
C ALA A 179 3.68 -23.42 7.45
N ARG A 180 4.42 -24.40 8.01
CA ARG A 180 4.48 -25.76 7.48
C ARG A 180 3.13 -26.47 7.46
N ASP A 181 2.29 -26.20 8.46
CA ASP A 181 0.95 -26.77 8.57
C ASP A 181 -0.09 -26.06 7.68
N GLY A 182 0.30 -24.99 6.95
CA GLY A 182 -0.62 -24.18 6.13
C GLY A 182 -1.63 -23.35 6.96
N LEU A 183 -1.35 -23.14 8.25
CA LEU A 183 -2.27 -22.52 9.20
C LEU A 183 -1.82 -21.11 9.61
N LEU A 184 -0.80 -20.56 8.97
CA LEU A 184 -0.30 -19.25 9.33
C LEU A 184 -1.27 -18.15 8.92
N ALA A 185 -1.67 -17.32 9.88
CA ALA A 185 -2.51 -16.16 9.59
C ALA A 185 -1.80 -15.20 8.62
N PRO A 186 -2.53 -14.57 7.67
CA PRO A 186 -1.93 -13.67 6.70
C PRO A 186 -1.29 -12.45 7.35
N VAL A 187 -0.27 -11.91 6.68
CA VAL A 187 0.35 -10.63 7.02
C VAL A 187 -0.59 -9.51 6.61
N LEU A 188 -0.82 -8.51 7.45
CA LEU A 188 -1.58 -7.33 7.09
C LEU A 188 -0.65 -6.29 6.49
N LEU A 189 -0.88 -5.98 5.23
CA LEU A 189 -0.17 -4.96 4.47
C LEU A 189 -1.05 -3.74 4.23
N TRP A 190 -0.45 -2.56 4.16
CA TRP A 190 -1.10 -1.33 3.71
C TRP A 190 -0.40 -0.82 2.45
N TRP A 191 -1.15 -0.71 1.37
CA TRP A 191 -0.68 -0.10 0.12
C TRP A 191 -0.54 1.40 0.25
N VAL A 192 0.62 1.92 -0.15
CA VAL A 192 0.95 3.35 -0.12
C VAL A 192 1.36 3.80 -1.51
N SER A 193 0.49 4.56 -2.17
CA SER A 193 0.62 4.89 -3.59
C SER A 193 1.92 5.62 -3.96
N PHE A 194 2.34 6.63 -3.19
CA PHE A 194 3.56 7.39 -3.49
C PHE A 194 4.86 6.64 -3.17
N LEU A 195 4.78 5.52 -2.44
CA LEU A 195 5.88 4.58 -2.27
C LEU A 195 5.86 3.47 -3.32
N ASP A 196 4.75 3.34 -4.05
CA ASP A 196 4.46 2.19 -4.92
C ASP A 196 4.79 0.87 -4.21
N GLY A 197 4.37 0.75 -2.97
CA GLY A 197 4.77 -0.35 -2.10
C GLY A 197 3.87 -0.56 -0.89
N TRP A 198 4.18 -1.58 -0.12
CA TRP A 198 3.39 -2.01 1.02
C TRP A 198 4.13 -1.81 2.33
N LEU A 199 3.41 -1.34 3.35
CA LEU A 199 3.89 -1.31 4.73
C LEU A 199 3.34 -2.53 5.48
N ILE A 200 4.17 -3.22 6.23
CA ILE A 200 3.70 -4.28 7.15
C ILE A 200 3.06 -3.61 8.37
N LEU A 201 1.74 -3.62 8.45
CA LEU A 201 1.01 -3.14 9.61
C LEU A 201 0.99 -4.16 10.76
N ASP A 202 0.89 -5.46 10.40
CA ASP A 202 0.95 -6.56 11.36
C ASP A 202 1.48 -7.83 10.71
N GLY A 203 2.11 -8.68 11.52
CA GLY A 203 2.60 -9.97 11.03
C GLY A 203 4.07 -10.00 10.62
N HIS A 204 4.90 -9.06 11.06
CA HIS A 204 6.34 -9.05 10.77
C HIS A 204 7.00 -10.42 11.02
N ASP A 205 6.76 -11.01 12.20
CA ASP A 205 7.34 -12.33 12.55
C ASP A 205 6.70 -13.47 11.74
N ARG A 206 5.45 -13.29 11.26
CA ARG A 206 4.80 -14.26 10.36
C ARG A 206 5.41 -14.22 8.97
N ALA A 207 5.72 -13.02 8.47
CA ALA A 207 6.43 -12.87 7.20
C ALA A 207 7.80 -13.57 7.27
N VAL A 208 8.59 -13.29 8.31
CA VAL A 208 9.89 -13.96 8.53
C VAL A 208 9.73 -15.48 8.61
N ALA A 209 8.69 -15.97 9.30
CA ALA A 209 8.45 -17.39 9.45
C ALA A 209 8.12 -18.09 8.13
N ALA A 210 7.26 -17.48 7.30
CA ALA A 210 6.92 -18.01 5.98
C ALA A 210 8.16 -18.08 5.07
N LEU A 211 8.91 -16.99 4.99
CA LEU A 211 10.15 -16.92 4.19
C LEU A 211 11.22 -17.91 4.66
N ALA A 212 11.33 -18.13 5.98
CA ALA A 212 12.27 -19.11 6.54
C ALA A 212 11.88 -20.56 6.22
N GLU A 213 10.62 -20.82 5.84
CA GLU A 213 10.16 -22.13 5.34
C GLU A 213 10.10 -22.18 3.80
N GLY A 214 10.66 -21.18 3.10
CA GLY A 214 10.71 -21.12 1.65
C GLY A 214 9.37 -20.81 0.97
N ALA A 215 8.41 -20.27 1.72
CA ALA A 215 7.08 -19.91 1.23
C ALA A 215 6.88 -18.39 1.16
N GLU A 216 6.12 -17.92 0.18
CA GLU A 216 5.65 -16.54 0.18
C GLU A 216 4.61 -16.33 1.29
N PRO A 217 4.68 -15.21 2.05
CA PRO A 217 3.69 -14.91 3.06
C PRO A 217 2.32 -14.66 2.41
N ALA A 218 1.30 -15.40 2.81
CA ALA A 218 -0.07 -15.02 2.52
C ALA A 218 -0.39 -13.68 3.16
N CYS A 219 -1.07 -12.78 2.42
CA CYS A 219 -1.31 -11.42 2.86
C CYS A 219 -2.80 -11.05 2.78
N THR A 220 -3.18 -10.10 3.64
CA THR A 220 -4.38 -9.28 3.49
C THR A 220 -3.90 -7.87 3.20
N VAL A 221 -4.23 -7.33 2.04
CA VAL A 221 -3.81 -6.00 1.61
C VAL A 221 -4.94 -5.02 1.87
N LEU A 222 -4.65 -3.99 2.65
CA LEU A 222 -5.50 -2.83 2.85
C LEU A 222 -5.10 -1.75 1.85
N ALA A 223 -6.06 -1.25 1.07
CA ALA A 223 -5.85 -0.14 0.16
C ALA A 223 -7.03 0.83 0.23
N ARG A 224 -6.75 2.12 0.00
CA ARG A 224 -7.81 3.11 -0.18
C ARG A 224 -8.35 3.01 -1.59
N LEU A 225 -9.67 3.03 -1.73
CA LEU A 225 -10.35 3.11 -3.01
C LEU A 225 -10.83 4.55 -3.26
N PRO A 226 -10.92 5.00 -4.52
CA PRO A 226 -11.52 6.29 -4.83
C PRO A 226 -12.99 6.30 -4.40
N ASP A 227 -13.45 7.43 -3.90
CA ASP A 227 -14.88 7.67 -3.77
C ASP A 227 -15.49 7.96 -5.16
N GLU A 228 -16.82 8.00 -5.24
CA GLU A 228 -17.51 8.20 -6.52
C GLU A 228 -17.15 9.53 -7.19
N ALA A 229 -16.93 10.57 -6.42
CA ALA A 229 -16.56 11.88 -6.96
C ALA A 229 -15.09 11.88 -7.45
N GLU A 230 -14.17 11.23 -6.73
CA GLU A 230 -12.79 11.02 -7.17
C GLU A 230 -12.76 10.18 -8.45
N TRP A 231 -13.51 9.09 -8.46
CA TRP A 231 -13.61 8.21 -9.63
C TRP A 231 -14.16 8.96 -10.86
N ARG A 232 -15.24 9.75 -10.71
CA ARG A 232 -15.80 10.55 -11.80
C ARG A 232 -14.77 11.55 -12.33
N ARG A 233 -14.10 12.31 -11.46
CA ARG A 233 -13.06 13.26 -11.89
C ARG A 233 -11.94 12.57 -12.69
N THR A 234 -11.53 11.40 -12.26
CA THR A 234 -10.50 10.63 -12.98
C THR A 234 -11.04 10.15 -14.33
N ALA A 235 -12.29 9.69 -14.41
CA ALA A 235 -12.93 9.29 -15.66
C ALA A 235 -13.04 10.46 -16.63
N ASP A 236 -13.44 11.64 -16.16
CA ASP A 236 -13.54 12.87 -16.96
C ASP A 236 -12.16 13.26 -17.51
N ALA A 237 -11.12 13.26 -16.68
CA ALA A 237 -9.74 13.55 -17.10
C ALA A 237 -9.20 12.54 -18.14
N VAL A 238 -9.52 11.26 -18.00
CA VAL A 238 -9.17 10.22 -18.98
C VAL A 238 -9.90 10.47 -20.30
N ALA A 239 -11.19 10.84 -20.25
CA ALA A 239 -11.99 11.16 -21.44
C ALA A 239 -11.47 12.42 -22.16
N GLU A 240 -11.16 13.48 -21.43
CA GLU A 240 -10.56 14.71 -21.98
C GLU A 240 -9.22 14.43 -22.66
N GLY A 241 -8.32 13.71 -21.98
CA GLY A 241 -7.02 13.34 -22.54
C GLY A 241 -7.12 12.40 -23.75
N HIS A 242 -8.16 11.57 -23.83
CA HIS A 242 -8.45 10.76 -25.02
C HIS A 242 -8.92 11.64 -26.17
N ALA A 243 -9.87 12.55 -25.93
CA ALA A 243 -10.39 13.48 -26.93
C ALA A 243 -9.28 14.36 -27.53
N GLU A 244 -8.38 14.89 -26.70
CA GLU A 244 -7.22 15.65 -27.16
C GLU A 244 -6.30 14.82 -28.08
N ARG A 245 -6.03 13.56 -27.71
CA ARG A 245 -5.17 12.68 -28.53
C ARG A 245 -5.81 12.36 -29.88
N LEU A 246 -7.12 12.15 -29.92
CA LEU A 246 -7.87 11.95 -31.14
C LEU A 246 -7.89 13.22 -32.00
N SER A 247 -8.03 14.41 -31.42
CA SER A 247 -7.96 15.68 -32.11
C SER A 247 -6.61 15.86 -32.81
N ARG A 248 -5.51 15.68 -32.06
CA ARG A 248 -4.15 15.74 -32.65
C ARG A 248 -3.94 14.70 -33.73
N LEU A 249 -4.50 13.50 -33.60
CA LEU A 249 -4.40 12.49 -34.66
C LEU A 249 -5.16 12.87 -35.89
N SER A 250 -6.27 13.61 -35.78
CA SER A 250 -7.07 14.08 -36.94
C SER A 250 -6.38 15.16 -37.76
N GLU A 251 -5.34 15.80 -37.25
CA GLU A 251 -4.50 16.75 -37.96
C GLU A 251 -3.53 16.06 -38.95
N HIS A 252 -3.38 14.74 -38.85
CA HIS A 252 -2.52 13.96 -39.72
C HIS A 252 -3.31 13.41 -40.93
N PRO A 253 -2.65 13.21 -42.10
CA PRO A 253 -3.30 12.64 -43.26
C PRO A 253 -3.95 11.28 -42.96
N ALA A 254 -5.15 11.08 -43.50
CA ALA A 254 -5.84 9.79 -43.38
C ALA A 254 -5.03 8.68 -44.10
N GLY A 255 -4.88 7.53 -43.41
CA GLY A 255 -4.16 6.39 -43.98
C GLY A 255 -4.09 5.22 -43.02
N PRO A 256 -3.60 4.05 -43.46
CA PRO A 256 -3.56 2.83 -42.64
C PRO A 256 -2.77 2.98 -41.34
N GLY A 257 -1.80 3.88 -41.28
CA GLY A 257 -1.04 4.21 -40.05
C GLY A 257 -1.91 4.94 -39.03
N THR A 258 -2.62 5.98 -39.48
CA THR A 258 -3.53 6.81 -38.67
C THR A 258 -4.70 5.96 -38.12
N GLU A 259 -5.23 5.04 -38.92
CA GLU A 259 -6.30 4.12 -38.49
C GLU A 259 -5.84 3.15 -37.40
N ARG A 260 -4.63 2.56 -37.55
CA ARG A 260 -4.04 1.69 -36.53
C ARG A 260 -3.81 2.44 -35.20
N GLN A 261 -3.33 3.67 -35.30
CA GLN A 261 -3.09 4.51 -34.13
C GLN A 261 -4.41 4.90 -33.46
N ARG A 262 -5.45 5.23 -34.22
CA ARG A 262 -6.80 5.47 -33.70
C ARG A 262 -7.32 4.25 -32.94
N ALA A 263 -7.26 3.07 -33.53
CA ALA A 263 -7.69 1.83 -32.90
C ALA A 263 -6.90 1.49 -31.63
N ALA A 264 -5.62 1.86 -31.56
CA ALA A 264 -4.81 1.71 -30.34
C ALA A 264 -5.25 2.69 -29.23
N LEU A 265 -5.54 3.95 -29.58
CA LEU A 265 -6.05 4.95 -28.64
C LEU A 265 -7.43 4.56 -28.07
N GLU A 266 -8.33 4.05 -28.92
CA GLU A 266 -9.67 3.57 -28.48
C GLU A 266 -9.55 2.38 -27.52
N ARG A 267 -8.70 1.40 -27.82
CA ARG A 267 -8.46 0.28 -26.90
C ARG A 267 -7.88 0.75 -25.57
N GLY A 268 -6.85 1.60 -25.61
CA GLY A 268 -6.25 2.13 -24.39
C GLY A 268 -7.22 2.94 -23.53
N TYR A 269 -8.15 3.66 -24.16
CA TYR A 269 -9.23 4.37 -23.46
C TYR A 269 -10.22 3.40 -22.81
N ALA A 270 -10.67 2.38 -23.54
CA ALA A 270 -11.56 1.37 -23.01
C ALA A 270 -10.92 0.60 -21.82
N ASP A 271 -9.65 0.23 -21.95
CA ASP A 271 -8.90 -0.44 -20.90
C ASP A 271 -8.76 0.46 -19.65
N ALA A 272 -8.43 1.74 -19.84
CA ALA A 272 -8.35 2.71 -18.76
C ALA A 272 -9.68 2.86 -18.02
N LEU A 273 -10.80 3.00 -18.73
CA LEU A 273 -12.13 3.08 -18.11
C LEU A 273 -12.53 1.79 -17.38
N ALA A 274 -12.14 0.63 -17.88
CA ALA A 274 -12.45 -0.65 -17.25
C ALA A 274 -11.74 -0.84 -15.92
N THR A 275 -10.56 -0.27 -15.74
CA THR A 275 -9.76 -0.38 -14.51
C THR A 275 -10.11 0.67 -13.45
N LEU A 276 -10.61 1.85 -13.86
CA LEU A 276 -10.88 2.99 -12.96
C LEU A 276 -11.67 2.67 -11.68
N PRO A 277 -12.74 1.83 -11.68
CA PRO A 277 -13.49 1.53 -10.46
C PRO A 277 -12.71 0.73 -9.43
N TYR A 278 -11.61 0.10 -9.84
CA TYR A 278 -10.81 -0.80 -9.04
C TYR A 278 -9.40 -0.27 -8.78
N ASP A 279 -9.03 0.87 -9.38
CA ASP A 279 -7.76 1.51 -9.13
C ASP A 279 -7.68 2.01 -7.70
N GLU A 280 -6.52 1.83 -7.10
CA GLU A 280 -6.26 2.28 -5.74
C GLU A 280 -6.15 3.82 -5.70
N ALA A 281 -6.90 4.45 -4.81
CA ALA A 281 -6.83 5.89 -4.65
C ALA A 281 -5.47 6.33 -4.08
N PRO A 282 -4.99 7.54 -4.41
CA PRO A 282 -3.79 8.08 -3.81
C PRO A 282 -3.85 8.08 -2.28
N THR A 283 -2.75 7.73 -1.64
CA THR A 283 -2.62 7.80 -0.18
C THR A 283 -2.77 9.24 0.28
N ARG A 284 -3.74 9.48 1.17
CA ARG A 284 -4.01 10.82 1.68
C ARG A 284 -2.88 11.33 2.57
N LEU A 285 -2.39 12.52 2.26
CA LEU A 285 -1.43 13.25 3.09
C LEU A 285 -2.17 14.27 3.96
N TRP A 286 -1.93 14.22 5.25
CA TRP A 286 -2.53 15.11 6.22
C TRP A 286 -1.64 16.32 6.51
N PRO A 287 -2.21 17.49 6.83
CA PRO A 287 -1.42 18.62 7.27
C PRO A 287 -0.70 18.29 8.59
N PRO A 288 0.42 18.92 8.89
CA PRO A 288 1.01 18.84 10.21
C PRO A 288 0.01 19.38 11.25
N ALA A 289 0.07 18.84 12.46
CA ALA A 289 -0.69 19.42 13.57
C ALA A 289 -0.24 20.87 13.76
N ASP A 290 -1.19 21.78 13.86
CA ASP A 290 -0.89 23.13 14.29
C ASP A 290 -0.35 23.03 15.71
N ASP A 291 0.77 23.67 15.96
CA ASP A 291 1.30 23.84 17.31
C ASP A 291 0.25 24.68 18.07
N ALA A 292 -0.56 24.00 18.91
CA ALA A 292 -1.54 24.62 19.78
C ALA A 292 -0.87 25.25 21.01
#